data_28fdf051e704396b4ac8bb428dba59a5
#
_entry.id   28fdf051e704396b4ac8bb428dba59a5
#
_cell.length_a   1.000
_cell.length_b   1.000
_cell.length_c   1.000
_cell.angle_alpha   90.00
_cell.angle_beta   90.00
_cell.angle_gamma   90.00
#
_symmetry.space_group_name_H-M   'P 1'
#
loop_
_entity.id
_entity.type
_entity.pdbx_description
1 polymer ?
#
loop_
_entity_poly.entity_id
_entity_poly.type
_entity_poly.pdbx_seq_one_letter_code
_entity_poly.pdbx_strand_id
1 'polypeptide(L)'
;MTAPPALPESSRARSYVDYYLTRGRTMISEQFQYRVANYFYMIGMVAEPVIYLVVWTTIADQQGGSVGAITAGELAAYYIVWTLVRNMNIVFTPYGWEWRIREGQLSAALLRPIHPLHDDVASFAGWKIVVIVLWLPIAAALWLIFDPTLSPRPIEVAVFAVAIWGAYLIRTMFMAILGMITFWTTRVSAIFELFVALELLLSGRLVPLQLMPDWAENLAYALPFMWTFYFPIEALVGDWSNAQLIGGLAAQAAWTIVLTGLTLFIWRFAVRRYSAVGN
;
A
#
# COMPACT_ATOMS: atom_id res chain seq x y z
N MET A 1 25.74 19.00 33.46
CA MET A 1 24.45 18.30 33.30
C MET A 1 24.76 16.93 32.70
N THR A 2 24.66 15.87 33.49
CA THR A 2 24.84 14.49 33.04
C THR A 2 23.60 14.10 32.24
N ALA A 3 23.79 13.53 31.02
CA ALA A 3 22.71 13.03 30.22
C ALA A 3 21.87 12.00 31.04
N PRO A 4 20.54 12.00 30.91
CA PRO A 4 19.72 11.01 31.61
C PRO A 4 20.10 9.60 31.13
N PRO A 5 20.06 8.60 32.02
CA PRO A 5 20.40 7.22 31.66
C PRO A 5 19.52 6.72 30.52
N ALA A 6 20.15 6.06 29.55
CA ALA A 6 19.40 5.46 28.43
C ALA A 6 18.41 4.41 28.96
N LEU A 7 17.16 4.48 28.51
CA LEU A 7 16.14 3.50 28.88
C LEU A 7 16.58 2.09 28.45
N PRO A 8 16.32 1.03 29.23
CA PRO A 8 16.62 -0.34 28.84
C PRO A 8 15.88 -0.72 27.55
N GLU A 9 16.46 -1.58 26.71
CA GLU A 9 15.93 -1.94 25.39
C GLU A 9 14.49 -2.46 25.41
N SER A 10 14.14 -3.25 26.43
CA SER A 10 12.77 -3.74 26.65
C SER A 10 11.76 -2.60 26.86
N SER A 11 12.16 -1.50 27.49
CA SER A 11 11.31 -0.33 27.69
C SER A 11 11.17 0.50 26.41
N ARG A 12 12.19 0.51 25.55
CA ARG A 12 12.13 1.19 24.24
C ARG A 12 11.16 0.47 23.28
N ALA A 13 11.26 -0.86 23.16
CA ALA A 13 10.34 -1.64 22.33
C ALA A 13 8.89 -1.45 22.76
N ARG A 14 8.62 -1.48 24.08
CA ARG A 14 7.29 -1.21 24.62
C ARG A 14 6.81 0.22 24.30
N SER A 15 7.68 1.21 24.39
CA SER A 15 7.34 2.60 24.03
C SER A 15 6.96 2.74 22.54
N TYR A 16 7.61 2.03 21.63
CA TYR A 16 7.21 2.02 20.22
C TYR A 16 5.84 1.35 20.02
N VAL A 17 5.59 0.20 20.64
CA VAL A 17 4.27 -0.47 20.57
C VAL A 17 3.18 0.45 21.11
N ASP A 18 3.39 1.07 22.27
CA ASP A 18 2.43 2.01 22.88
C ASP A 18 2.18 3.23 21.97
N TYR A 19 3.23 3.74 21.31
CA TYR A 19 3.11 4.82 20.32
C TYR A 19 2.23 4.41 19.14
N TYR A 20 2.51 3.27 18.51
CA TYR A 20 1.73 2.77 17.37
C TYR A 20 0.28 2.50 17.73
N LEU A 21 0.02 1.89 18.88
CA LEU A 21 -1.33 1.63 19.36
C LEU A 21 -2.10 2.94 19.67
N THR A 22 -1.44 3.89 20.30
CA THR A 22 -2.07 5.19 20.63
C THR A 22 -2.35 5.98 19.37
N ARG A 23 -1.37 6.08 18.47
CA ARG A 23 -1.54 6.81 17.20
C ARG A 23 -2.59 6.17 16.31
N GLY A 24 -2.59 4.84 16.21
CA GLY A 24 -3.62 4.08 15.48
C GLY A 24 -5.02 4.32 16.03
N ARG A 25 -5.20 4.28 17.36
CA ARG A 25 -6.50 4.58 18.01
C ARG A 25 -6.96 6.01 17.74
N THR A 26 -6.05 6.98 17.80
CA THR A 26 -6.36 8.37 17.45
C THR A 26 -6.87 8.48 16.03
N MET A 27 -6.17 7.88 15.06
CA MET A 27 -6.59 7.88 13.66
C MET A 27 -7.95 7.22 13.44
N ILE A 28 -8.21 6.09 14.09
CA ILE A 28 -9.52 5.43 14.04
C ILE A 28 -10.62 6.38 14.57
N SER A 29 -10.38 7.04 15.71
CA SER A 29 -11.33 7.97 16.30
C SER A 29 -11.59 9.18 15.41
N GLU A 30 -10.56 9.75 14.78
CA GLU A 30 -10.67 10.82 13.79
C GLU A 30 -11.55 10.42 12.60
N GLN A 31 -11.41 9.20 12.09
CA GLN A 31 -12.23 8.71 10.97
C GLN A 31 -13.72 8.61 11.33
N PHE A 32 -14.05 8.24 12.56
CA PHE A 32 -15.45 8.24 13.02
C PHE A 32 -16.03 9.66 13.19
N GLN A 33 -15.19 10.63 13.51
CA GLN A 33 -15.61 12.05 13.56
C GLN A 33 -15.99 12.58 12.16
N TYR A 34 -15.24 12.16 11.13
CA TYR A 34 -15.46 12.59 9.74
C TYR A 34 -16.27 11.57 8.91
N ARG A 35 -17.21 10.87 9.54
CA ARG A 35 -17.98 9.78 8.91
C ARG A 35 -18.63 10.13 7.58
N VAL A 36 -19.16 11.35 7.41
CA VAL A 36 -19.78 11.78 6.15
C VAL A 36 -18.75 11.85 5.00
N ALA A 37 -17.58 12.43 5.26
CA ALA A 37 -16.49 12.46 4.29
C ALA A 37 -16.02 11.03 3.92
N ASN A 38 -15.97 10.12 4.90
CA ASN A 38 -15.63 8.73 4.67
C ASN A 38 -16.66 8.01 3.77
N TYR A 39 -17.95 8.29 3.90
CA TYR A 39 -18.95 7.74 2.96
C TYR A 39 -18.73 8.22 1.53
N PHE A 40 -18.48 9.50 1.30
CA PHE A 40 -18.14 10.01 -0.03
C PHE A 40 -16.83 9.40 -0.57
N TYR A 41 -15.83 9.26 0.30
CA TYR A 41 -14.60 8.57 -0.05
C TYR A 41 -14.85 7.11 -0.47
N MET A 42 -15.70 6.37 0.26
CA MET A 42 -16.08 5.00 -0.09
C MET A 42 -16.75 4.90 -1.45
N ILE A 43 -17.66 5.82 -1.78
CA ILE A 43 -18.31 5.85 -3.12
C ILE A 43 -17.23 6.00 -4.21
N GLY A 44 -16.26 6.89 -4.00
CA GLY A 44 -15.12 7.04 -4.90
C GLY A 44 -14.23 5.80 -5.01
N MET A 45 -14.14 5.01 -3.94
CA MET A 45 -13.39 3.75 -3.93
C MET A 45 -13.96 2.68 -4.86
N VAL A 46 -15.26 2.71 -5.08
CA VAL A 46 -16.00 1.69 -5.87
C VAL A 46 -16.00 2.01 -7.36
N ALA A 47 -15.91 3.28 -7.73
CA ALA A 47 -16.07 3.71 -9.13
C ALA A 47 -15.02 3.09 -10.06
N GLU A 48 -13.73 3.18 -9.72
CA GLU A 48 -12.65 2.65 -10.56
C GLU A 48 -12.71 1.10 -10.70
N PRO A 49 -12.86 0.32 -9.61
CA PRO A 49 -13.00 -1.15 -9.73
C PRO A 49 -14.25 -1.59 -10.50
N VAL A 50 -15.37 -0.91 -10.34
CA VAL A 50 -16.59 -1.24 -11.09
C VAL A 50 -16.38 -1.02 -12.59
N ILE A 51 -15.67 0.03 -12.99
CA ILE A 51 -15.31 0.22 -14.40
C ILE A 51 -14.47 -0.96 -14.91
N TYR A 52 -13.44 -1.38 -14.16
CA TYR A 52 -12.63 -2.54 -14.55
C TYR A 52 -13.44 -3.83 -14.58
N LEU A 53 -14.31 -4.06 -13.59
CA LEU A 53 -15.22 -5.21 -13.57
C LEU A 53 -16.08 -5.24 -14.81
N VAL A 54 -16.78 -4.14 -15.13
CA VAL A 54 -17.65 -4.06 -16.30
C VAL A 54 -16.88 -4.26 -17.60
N VAL A 55 -15.71 -3.64 -17.74
CA VAL A 55 -14.87 -3.77 -18.94
C VAL A 55 -14.42 -5.22 -19.12
N TRP A 56 -13.83 -5.83 -18.09
CA TRP A 56 -13.25 -7.16 -18.20
C TRP A 56 -14.30 -8.27 -18.29
N THR A 57 -15.44 -8.15 -17.59
CA THR A 57 -16.53 -9.11 -17.75
C THR A 57 -17.15 -9.01 -19.15
N THR A 58 -17.31 -7.78 -19.69
CA THR A 58 -17.81 -7.58 -21.07
C THR A 58 -16.85 -8.19 -22.11
N ILE A 59 -15.54 -8.03 -21.94
CA ILE A 59 -14.53 -8.64 -22.82
C ILE A 59 -14.60 -10.17 -22.72
N ALA A 60 -14.70 -10.72 -21.52
CA ALA A 60 -14.82 -12.15 -21.30
C ALA A 60 -16.07 -12.72 -21.98
N ASP A 61 -17.22 -12.07 -21.81
CA ASP A 61 -18.48 -12.50 -22.44
C ASP A 61 -18.38 -12.51 -23.98
N GLN A 62 -17.73 -11.50 -24.57
CA GLN A 62 -17.52 -11.43 -26.03
C GLN A 62 -16.54 -12.49 -26.54
N GLN A 63 -15.66 -13.00 -25.69
CA GLN A 63 -14.68 -14.04 -26.03
C GLN A 63 -15.13 -15.47 -25.64
N GLY A 64 -16.39 -15.65 -25.28
CA GLY A 64 -16.92 -16.98 -24.93
C GLY A 64 -16.84 -17.32 -23.44
N GLY A 65 -16.72 -16.33 -22.55
CA GLY A 65 -16.77 -16.47 -21.11
C GLY A 65 -15.42 -16.39 -20.39
N SER A 66 -14.31 -16.19 -21.14
CA SER A 66 -12.97 -16.07 -20.57
C SER A 66 -12.08 -15.11 -21.37
N VAL A 67 -11.07 -14.57 -20.74
CA VAL A 67 -9.99 -13.81 -21.38
C VAL A 67 -8.69 -14.57 -21.15
N GLY A 68 -8.15 -15.16 -22.22
CA GLY A 68 -7.05 -16.11 -22.07
C GLY A 68 -7.47 -17.32 -21.23
N ALA A 69 -6.75 -17.60 -20.16
CA ALA A 69 -7.05 -18.69 -19.23
C ALA A 69 -7.97 -18.27 -18.07
N ILE A 70 -8.35 -16.98 -17.95
CA ILE A 70 -9.10 -16.45 -16.80
C ILE A 70 -10.58 -16.32 -17.15
N THR A 71 -11.45 -16.90 -16.36
CA THR A 71 -12.90 -16.81 -16.52
C THR A 71 -13.45 -15.45 -16.05
N ALA A 72 -14.67 -15.10 -16.50
CA ALA A 72 -15.35 -13.90 -16.05
C ALA A 72 -15.52 -13.84 -14.53
N GLY A 73 -15.84 -14.99 -13.88
CA GLY A 73 -15.98 -15.09 -12.43
C GLY A 73 -14.66 -14.89 -11.67
N GLU A 74 -13.53 -15.38 -12.20
CA GLU A 74 -12.20 -15.14 -11.64
C GLU A 74 -11.76 -13.69 -11.80
N LEU A 75 -12.04 -13.06 -12.95
CA LEU A 75 -11.83 -11.64 -13.15
C LEU A 75 -12.64 -10.80 -12.17
N ALA A 76 -13.91 -11.19 -11.94
CA ALA A 76 -14.74 -10.54 -10.94
C ALA A 76 -14.15 -10.66 -9.52
N ALA A 77 -13.69 -11.85 -9.14
CA ALA A 77 -13.00 -12.07 -7.85
C ALA A 77 -11.74 -11.21 -7.74
N TYR A 78 -10.91 -11.18 -8.80
CA TYR A 78 -9.68 -10.38 -8.86
C TYR A 78 -9.97 -8.90 -8.57
N TYR A 79 -10.92 -8.28 -9.27
CA TYR A 79 -11.18 -6.86 -9.13
C TYR A 79 -11.96 -6.51 -7.86
N ILE A 80 -12.75 -7.42 -7.29
CA ILE A 80 -13.35 -7.23 -5.97
C ILE A 80 -12.26 -7.19 -4.89
N VAL A 81 -11.33 -8.14 -4.89
CA VAL A 81 -10.19 -8.17 -3.96
C VAL A 81 -9.26 -6.96 -4.21
N TRP A 82 -9.06 -6.60 -5.47
CA TRP A 82 -8.29 -5.44 -5.88
C TRP A 82 -8.79 -4.14 -5.20
N THR A 83 -10.10 -3.97 -4.97
CA THR A 83 -10.63 -2.79 -4.28
C THR A 83 -10.02 -2.61 -2.89
N LEU A 84 -9.86 -3.70 -2.13
CA LEU A 84 -9.20 -3.66 -0.82
C LEU A 84 -7.71 -3.38 -0.96
N VAL A 85 -7.02 -4.13 -1.83
CA VAL A 85 -5.58 -3.99 -2.02
C VAL A 85 -5.20 -2.58 -2.46
N ARG A 86 -5.98 -1.98 -3.38
CA ARG A 86 -5.82 -0.58 -3.78
C ARG A 86 -5.89 0.37 -2.58
N ASN A 87 -6.88 0.18 -1.74
CA ASN A 87 -7.09 1.04 -0.58
C ASN A 87 -6.07 0.79 0.53
N MET A 88 -5.55 -0.42 0.65
CA MET A 88 -4.39 -0.71 1.50
C MET A 88 -3.12 0.01 1.00
N ASN A 89 -2.98 0.22 -0.31
CA ASN A 89 -1.86 0.93 -0.92
C ASN A 89 -2.01 2.47 -0.94
N ILE A 90 -3.14 3.05 -0.53
CA ILE A 90 -3.26 4.50 -0.35
C ILE A 90 -2.55 4.88 0.95
N VAL A 91 -1.43 5.58 0.82
CA VAL A 91 -0.64 6.13 1.92
C VAL A 91 -0.41 7.61 1.67
N PHE A 92 0.40 8.29 2.50
CA PHE A 92 0.77 9.67 2.21
C PHE A 92 1.39 9.81 0.81
N THR A 93 1.24 10.98 0.22
CA THR A 93 1.86 11.28 -1.06
C THR A 93 3.22 11.99 -0.86
N PRO A 94 4.13 11.92 -1.83
CA PRO A 94 5.38 12.69 -1.79
C PRO A 94 5.16 14.21 -1.64
N TYR A 95 4.02 14.73 -2.11
CA TYR A 95 3.62 16.14 -1.94
C TYR A 95 3.43 16.53 -0.47
N GLY A 96 2.96 15.63 0.37
CA GLY A 96 2.85 15.87 1.82
C GLY A 96 4.23 16.06 2.47
N TRP A 97 5.24 15.34 2.00
CA TRP A 97 6.62 15.52 2.42
C TRP A 97 7.24 16.78 1.82
N GLU A 98 7.00 17.06 0.53
CA GLU A 98 7.41 18.30 -0.14
C GLU A 98 6.89 19.51 0.65
N TRP A 99 5.61 19.54 0.99
CA TRP A 99 5.02 20.59 1.79
C TRP A 99 5.66 20.73 3.17
N ARG A 100 5.83 19.63 3.91
CA ARG A 100 6.48 19.64 5.24
C ARG A 100 7.91 20.17 5.19
N ILE A 101 8.65 19.85 4.14
CA ILE A 101 10.04 20.30 3.97
C ILE A 101 10.07 21.79 3.61
N ARG A 102 9.28 22.20 2.63
CA ARG A 102 9.30 23.59 2.11
C ARG A 102 8.73 24.61 3.10
N GLU A 103 7.69 24.25 3.81
CA GLU A 103 7.06 25.13 4.81
C GLU A 103 7.69 25.02 6.21
N GLY A 104 8.83 24.34 6.34
CA GLY A 104 9.55 24.23 7.61
C GLY A 104 8.86 23.35 8.68
N GLN A 105 7.73 22.70 8.35
CA GLN A 105 6.94 21.89 9.28
C GLN A 105 7.69 20.64 9.77
N LEU A 106 8.69 20.19 9.02
CA LEU A 106 9.52 19.06 9.41
C LEU A 106 10.33 19.36 10.70
N SER A 107 10.64 20.62 11.00
CA SER A 107 11.37 21.03 12.20
C SER A 107 10.73 20.51 13.47
N ALA A 108 9.41 20.63 13.62
CA ALA A 108 8.68 20.14 14.79
C ALA A 108 8.75 18.61 14.93
N ALA A 109 8.76 17.89 13.80
CA ALA A 109 8.90 16.43 13.81
C ALA A 109 10.34 15.99 14.20
N LEU A 110 11.36 16.75 13.79
CA LEU A 110 12.76 16.46 14.11
C LEU A 110 13.12 16.70 15.59
N LEU A 111 12.33 17.48 16.31
CA LEU A 111 12.50 17.68 17.76
C LEU A 111 11.97 16.50 18.60
N ARG A 112 11.20 15.59 18.01
CA ARG A 112 10.69 14.41 18.70
C ARG A 112 11.76 13.31 18.76
N PRO A 113 11.83 12.50 19.83
CA PRO A 113 12.79 11.41 19.96
C PRO A 113 12.42 10.16 19.13
N ILE A 114 11.68 10.34 18.05
CA ILE A 114 11.22 9.28 17.16
C ILE A 114 11.35 9.74 15.70
N HIS A 115 11.75 8.83 14.81
CA HIS A 115 11.89 9.16 13.40
C HIS A 115 10.53 9.58 12.79
N PRO A 116 10.47 10.68 12.00
CA PRO A 116 9.20 11.21 11.46
C PRO A 116 8.33 10.21 10.71
N LEU A 117 8.95 9.24 10.03
CA LEU A 117 8.23 8.16 9.32
C LEU A 117 7.37 7.29 10.23
N HIS A 118 7.70 7.15 11.52
CA HIS A 118 6.86 6.36 12.43
C HIS A 118 5.46 6.97 12.60
N ASP A 119 5.36 8.31 12.56
CA ASP A 119 4.05 8.98 12.62
C ASP A 119 3.21 8.67 11.37
N ASP A 120 3.81 8.75 10.19
CA ASP A 120 3.14 8.42 8.93
C ASP A 120 2.71 6.94 8.90
N VAL A 121 3.63 6.02 9.22
CA VAL A 121 3.33 4.57 9.25
C VAL A 121 2.23 4.26 10.27
N ALA A 122 2.32 4.76 11.49
CA ALA A 122 1.33 4.47 12.53
C ALA A 122 -0.05 5.05 12.21
N SER A 123 -0.10 6.28 11.66
CA SER A 123 -1.34 6.96 11.31
C SER A 123 -2.07 6.24 10.18
N PHE A 124 -1.38 5.96 9.09
CA PHE A 124 -1.98 5.25 7.96
C PHE A 124 -2.33 3.79 8.31
N ALA A 125 -1.54 3.10 9.15
CA ALA A 125 -1.90 1.77 9.65
C ALA A 125 -3.23 1.78 10.43
N GLY A 126 -3.45 2.76 11.30
CA GLY A 126 -4.73 2.93 11.99
C GLY A 126 -5.90 3.15 11.03
N TRP A 127 -5.69 3.97 9.99
CA TRP A 127 -6.69 4.18 8.96
C TRP A 127 -7.02 2.91 8.17
N LYS A 128 -6.03 2.03 7.89
CA LYS A 128 -6.28 0.75 7.19
C LYS A 128 -7.26 -0.16 7.90
N ILE A 129 -7.29 -0.14 9.23
CA ILE A 129 -8.28 -0.90 10.00
C ILE A 129 -9.70 -0.44 9.65
N VAL A 130 -9.92 0.88 9.57
CA VAL A 130 -11.21 1.44 9.17
C VAL A 130 -11.53 1.07 7.72
N VAL A 131 -10.56 1.16 6.81
CA VAL A 131 -10.69 0.76 5.39
C VAL A 131 -11.15 -0.69 5.25
N ILE A 132 -10.53 -1.62 5.99
CA ILE A 132 -10.91 -3.04 5.95
C ILE A 132 -12.37 -3.22 6.39
N VAL A 133 -12.77 -2.59 7.49
CA VAL A 133 -14.14 -2.68 8.01
C VAL A 133 -15.16 -2.11 7.03
N LEU A 134 -14.86 -0.95 6.42
CA LEU A 134 -15.74 -0.30 5.47
C LEU A 134 -15.80 -1.03 4.12
N TRP A 135 -14.74 -1.76 3.75
CA TRP A 135 -14.69 -2.56 2.53
C TRP A 135 -15.64 -3.75 2.57
N LEU A 136 -15.85 -4.39 3.73
CA LEU A 136 -16.66 -5.61 3.83
C LEU A 136 -18.07 -5.48 3.22
N PRO A 137 -18.88 -4.45 3.53
CA PRO A 137 -20.20 -4.29 2.92
C PRO A 137 -20.12 -4.01 1.41
N ILE A 138 -19.07 -3.32 0.95
CA ILE A 138 -18.84 -3.07 -0.48
C ILE A 138 -18.53 -4.38 -1.19
N ALA A 139 -17.62 -5.18 -0.65
CA ALA A 139 -17.28 -6.49 -1.21
C ALA A 139 -18.49 -7.40 -1.28
N ALA A 140 -19.33 -7.42 -0.24
CA ALA A 140 -20.57 -8.19 -0.20
C ALA A 140 -21.55 -7.73 -1.31
N ALA A 141 -21.72 -6.43 -1.52
CA ALA A 141 -22.57 -5.89 -2.56
C ALA A 141 -22.06 -6.24 -3.97
N LEU A 142 -20.73 -6.07 -4.20
CA LEU A 142 -20.11 -6.44 -5.47
C LEU A 142 -20.18 -7.95 -5.73
N TRP A 143 -20.05 -8.77 -4.70
CA TRP A 143 -20.22 -10.22 -4.77
C TRP A 143 -21.61 -10.60 -5.28
N LEU A 144 -22.67 -9.99 -4.74
CA LEU A 144 -24.05 -10.26 -5.14
C LEU A 144 -24.37 -9.79 -6.57
N ILE A 145 -23.66 -8.78 -7.07
CA ILE A 145 -23.90 -8.20 -8.41
C ILE A 145 -23.13 -8.96 -9.50
N PHE A 146 -21.88 -9.34 -9.23
CA PHE A 146 -20.95 -9.85 -10.25
C PHE A 146 -20.70 -11.36 -10.17
N ASP A 147 -21.29 -12.05 -9.19
CA ASP A 147 -21.20 -13.52 -8.98
C ASP A 147 -19.77 -14.07 -9.18
N PRO A 148 -18.79 -13.58 -8.39
CA PRO A 148 -17.39 -13.97 -8.55
C PRO A 148 -17.16 -15.44 -8.18
N THR A 149 -16.27 -16.12 -8.91
CA THR A 149 -15.84 -17.47 -8.59
C THR A 149 -14.64 -17.40 -7.64
N LEU A 150 -14.87 -17.65 -6.35
CA LEU A 150 -13.83 -17.61 -5.33
C LEU A 150 -14.08 -18.65 -4.24
N SER A 151 -13.15 -19.56 -4.03
CA SER A 151 -13.20 -20.60 -2.99
C SER A 151 -11.84 -20.76 -2.31
N PRO A 152 -11.39 -19.75 -1.52
CA PRO A 152 -10.03 -19.73 -1.01
C PRO A 152 -9.80 -20.77 0.08
N ARG A 153 -8.65 -21.40 0.06
CA ARG A 153 -8.16 -22.28 1.14
C ARG A 153 -7.81 -21.42 2.37
N PRO A 154 -7.89 -21.97 3.60
CA PRO A 154 -7.53 -21.22 4.82
C PRO A 154 -6.12 -20.62 4.79
N ILE A 155 -5.15 -21.29 4.14
CA ILE A 155 -3.79 -20.78 3.98
C ILE A 155 -3.75 -19.53 3.10
N GLU A 156 -4.54 -19.47 2.03
CA GLU A 156 -4.62 -18.31 1.12
C GLU A 156 -5.19 -17.10 1.83
N VAL A 157 -6.24 -17.29 2.64
CA VAL A 157 -6.79 -16.21 3.48
C VAL A 157 -5.77 -15.70 4.49
N ALA A 158 -5.01 -16.60 5.13
CA ALA A 158 -3.98 -16.22 6.09
C ALA A 158 -2.82 -15.47 5.41
N VAL A 159 -2.37 -15.95 4.26
CA VAL A 159 -1.31 -15.30 3.46
C VAL A 159 -1.78 -13.93 2.95
N PHE A 160 -3.00 -13.84 2.43
CA PHE A 160 -3.60 -12.57 2.00
C PHE A 160 -3.64 -11.54 3.14
N ALA A 161 -4.10 -11.95 4.32
CA ALA A 161 -4.17 -11.07 5.49
C ALA A 161 -2.80 -10.50 5.88
N VAL A 162 -1.71 -11.25 5.69
CA VAL A 162 -0.34 -10.77 5.89
C VAL A 162 0.14 -9.93 4.71
N ALA A 163 -0.13 -10.39 3.48
CA ALA A 163 0.34 -9.79 2.24
C ALA A 163 -0.17 -8.36 2.03
N ILE A 164 -1.41 -8.05 2.42
CA ILE A 164 -1.94 -6.67 2.34
C ILE A 164 -1.17 -5.69 3.22
N TRP A 165 -0.64 -6.12 4.36
CA TRP A 165 0.23 -5.30 5.21
C TRP A 165 1.66 -5.20 4.66
N GLY A 166 2.18 -6.27 4.05
CA GLY A 166 3.44 -6.24 3.32
C GLY A 166 3.40 -5.24 2.16
N ALA A 167 2.33 -5.27 1.37
CA ALA A 167 2.07 -4.31 0.30
C ALA A 167 2.03 -2.86 0.82
N TYR A 168 1.29 -2.62 1.91
CA TYR A 168 1.23 -1.33 2.59
C TYR A 168 2.62 -0.82 3.00
N LEU A 169 3.47 -1.68 3.57
CA LEU A 169 4.81 -1.29 4.01
C LEU A 169 5.74 -0.96 2.82
N ILE A 170 5.74 -1.80 1.78
CA ILE A 170 6.50 -1.55 0.55
C ILE A 170 6.08 -0.20 -0.05
N ARG A 171 4.79 0.04 -0.19
CA ARG A 171 4.25 1.30 -0.72
C ARG A 171 4.65 2.49 0.13
N THR A 172 4.57 2.37 1.45
CA THR A 172 4.96 3.42 2.39
C THR A 172 6.43 3.80 2.24
N MET A 173 7.32 2.82 2.10
CA MET A 173 8.75 3.08 1.90
C MET A 173 9.03 3.74 0.54
N PHE A 174 8.33 3.34 -0.52
CA PHE A 174 8.42 4.05 -1.81
C PHE A 174 8.04 5.52 -1.69
N MET A 175 6.89 5.81 -1.08
CA MET A 175 6.44 7.19 -0.91
C MET A 175 7.38 8.03 -0.05
N ALA A 176 7.99 7.41 0.95
CA ALA A 176 9.01 8.05 1.77
C ALA A 176 10.27 8.39 0.96
N ILE A 177 10.76 7.46 0.13
CA ILE A 177 11.91 7.69 -0.75
C ILE A 177 11.61 8.83 -1.73
N LEU A 178 10.47 8.79 -2.41
CA LEU A 178 10.06 9.84 -3.34
C LEU A 178 9.90 11.20 -2.64
N GLY A 179 9.29 11.23 -1.46
CA GLY A 179 9.17 12.44 -0.66
C GLY A 179 10.52 13.03 -0.25
N MET A 180 11.50 12.18 0.08
CA MET A 180 12.84 12.63 0.43
C MET A 180 13.62 13.23 -0.74
N ILE A 181 13.26 12.97 -1.99
CA ILE A 181 13.89 13.59 -3.17
C ILE A 181 13.74 15.11 -3.10
N THR A 182 12.71 15.64 -2.45
CA THR A 182 12.51 17.10 -2.30
C THR A 182 13.57 17.81 -1.47
N PHE A 183 14.41 17.10 -0.73
CA PHE A 183 15.60 17.70 -0.11
C PHE A 183 16.66 18.15 -1.14
N TRP A 184 16.60 17.62 -2.37
CA TRP A 184 17.52 17.96 -3.46
C TRP A 184 16.86 18.69 -4.63
N THR A 185 15.52 18.55 -4.76
CA THR A 185 14.74 19.15 -5.85
C THR A 185 13.65 20.04 -5.30
N THR A 186 13.25 21.06 -6.03
CA THR A 186 12.16 21.95 -5.63
C THR A 186 10.78 21.31 -5.81
N ARG A 187 10.66 20.28 -6.65
CA ARG A 187 9.40 19.60 -6.97
C ARG A 187 9.64 18.11 -7.21
N VAL A 188 8.70 17.30 -6.75
CA VAL A 188 8.74 15.84 -6.89
C VAL A 188 7.72 15.32 -7.93
N SER A 189 6.87 16.20 -8.49
CA SER A 189 5.72 15.83 -9.32
C SER A 189 6.08 14.92 -10.49
N ALA A 190 7.04 15.31 -11.33
CA ALA A 190 7.41 14.52 -12.52
C ALA A 190 7.93 13.12 -12.17
N ILE A 191 8.72 13.00 -11.09
CA ILE A 191 9.27 11.71 -10.63
C ILE A 191 8.13 10.85 -10.06
N PHE A 192 7.19 11.47 -9.35
CA PHE A 192 6.03 10.76 -8.81
C PHE A 192 5.09 10.27 -9.91
N GLU A 193 4.84 11.09 -10.95
CA GLU A 193 4.04 10.68 -12.11
C GLU A 193 4.68 9.53 -12.87
N LEU A 194 6.00 9.56 -13.08
CA LEU A 194 6.74 8.44 -13.65
C LEU A 194 6.59 7.17 -12.78
N PHE A 195 6.73 7.30 -11.46
CA PHE A 195 6.53 6.17 -10.54
C PHE A 195 5.11 5.59 -10.67
N VAL A 196 4.08 6.43 -10.72
CA VAL A 196 2.67 5.99 -10.86
C VAL A 196 2.46 5.28 -12.20
N ALA A 197 3.06 5.76 -13.29
CA ALA A 197 2.99 5.12 -14.60
C ALA A 197 3.65 3.72 -14.59
N LEU A 198 4.85 3.61 -14.01
CA LEU A 198 5.55 2.32 -13.87
C LEU A 198 4.77 1.35 -12.97
N GLU A 199 4.23 1.84 -11.86
CA GLU A 199 3.41 1.02 -10.98
C GLU A 199 2.16 0.53 -11.69
N LEU A 200 1.45 1.38 -12.43
CA LEU A 200 0.25 1.01 -13.16
C LEU A 200 0.49 -0.15 -14.14
N LEU A 201 1.65 -0.15 -14.80
CA LEU A 201 2.03 -1.17 -15.77
C LEU A 201 2.58 -2.45 -15.13
N LEU A 202 3.39 -2.34 -14.06
CA LEU A 202 4.20 -3.45 -13.55
C LEU A 202 3.67 -4.05 -12.23
N SER A 203 2.53 -3.56 -11.73
CA SER A 203 1.98 -4.05 -10.45
C SER A 203 0.82 -5.02 -10.59
N GLY A 204 0.30 -5.27 -11.80
CA GLY A 204 -0.94 -6.00 -12.01
C GLY A 204 -2.19 -5.17 -11.73
N ARG A 205 -2.04 -3.84 -11.56
CA ARG A 205 -3.15 -2.95 -11.23
C ARG A 205 -4.10 -2.73 -12.40
N LEU A 206 -3.59 -2.54 -13.61
CA LEU A 206 -4.39 -2.30 -14.81
C LEU A 206 -4.87 -3.62 -15.43
N VAL A 207 -3.97 -4.58 -15.53
CA VAL A 207 -4.20 -5.89 -16.14
C VAL A 207 -3.51 -6.94 -15.26
N PRO A 208 -4.16 -8.08 -14.96
CA PRO A 208 -3.46 -9.20 -14.32
C PRO A 208 -2.18 -9.56 -15.07
N LEU A 209 -1.05 -9.73 -14.36
CA LEU A 209 0.27 -9.89 -14.99
C LEU A 209 0.33 -11.10 -15.91
N GLN A 210 -0.38 -12.16 -15.61
CA GLN A 210 -0.49 -13.36 -16.44
C GLN A 210 -1.14 -13.14 -17.82
N LEU A 211 -1.76 -11.98 -18.07
CA LEU A 211 -2.27 -11.56 -19.39
C LEU A 211 -1.27 -10.67 -20.14
N MET A 212 -0.13 -10.37 -19.54
CA MET A 212 0.94 -9.57 -20.17
C MET A 212 1.91 -10.45 -20.97
N PRO A 213 2.66 -9.85 -21.90
CA PRO A 213 3.76 -10.54 -22.56
C PRO A 213 4.83 -11.01 -21.56
N ASP A 214 5.45 -12.18 -21.81
CA ASP A 214 6.42 -12.83 -20.91
C ASP A 214 7.55 -11.91 -20.40
N TRP A 215 8.04 -11.01 -21.27
CA TRP A 215 9.09 -10.05 -20.88
C TRP A 215 8.63 -9.06 -19.83
N ALA A 216 7.37 -8.60 -19.92
CA ALA A 216 6.78 -7.64 -18.99
C ALA A 216 6.45 -8.32 -17.64
N GLU A 217 5.92 -9.54 -17.70
CA GLU A 217 5.69 -10.38 -16.54
C GLU A 217 6.99 -10.65 -15.78
N ASN A 218 8.03 -11.14 -16.47
CA ASN A 218 9.34 -11.41 -15.87
C ASN A 218 9.96 -10.15 -15.24
N LEU A 219 9.82 -8.99 -15.90
CA LEU A 219 10.29 -7.72 -15.36
C LEU A 219 9.52 -7.34 -14.09
N ALA A 220 8.21 -7.55 -14.08
CA ALA A 220 7.35 -7.27 -12.92
C ALA A 220 7.76 -8.14 -11.71
N TYR A 221 8.04 -9.43 -11.91
CA TYR A 221 8.51 -10.34 -10.86
C TYR A 221 9.85 -9.92 -10.25
N ALA A 222 10.74 -9.31 -11.04
CA ALA A 222 12.03 -8.81 -10.58
C ALA A 222 11.96 -7.49 -9.82
N LEU A 223 10.83 -6.77 -9.90
CA LEU A 223 10.64 -5.43 -9.32
C LEU A 223 9.69 -5.47 -8.12
N PRO A 224 9.73 -4.46 -7.25
CA PRO A 224 8.87 -4.43 -6.06
C PRO A 224 7.40 -4.15 -6.36
N PHE A 225 7.03 -3.73 -7.57
CA PHE A 225 5.66 -3.28 -7.89
C PHE A 225 4.61 -4.38 -7.79
N MET A 226 4.87 -5.58 -8.34
CA MET A 226 3.92 -6.68 -8.27
C MET A 226 3.61 -7.12 -6.84
N TRP A 227 4.56 -6.96 -5.93
CA TRP A 227 4.41 -7.34 -4.52
C TRP A 227 3.47 -6.39 -3.75
N THR A 228 3.06 -5.26 -4.38
CA THR A 228 2.11 -4.32 -3.80
C THR A 228 0.66 -4.54 -4.25
N PHE A 229 0.43 -5.12 -5.42
CA PHE A 229 -0.91 -5.36 -5.96
C PHE A 229 -1.13 -6.82 -6.36
N TYR A 230 -0.40 -7.31 -7.35
CA TYR A 230 -0.64 -8.62 -7.94
C TYR A 230 -0.52 -9.75 -6.93
N PHE A 231 0.60 -9.83 -6.20
CA PHE A 231 0.80 -10.91 -5.24
C PHE A 231 -0.26 -10.97 -4.14
N PRO A 232 -0.64 -9.87 -3.44
CA PRO A 232 -1.73 -9.93 -2.47
C PRO A 232 -3.06 -10.42 -3.07
N ILE A 233 -3.40 -9.99 -4.28
CA ILE A 233 -4.63 -10.41 -4.94
C ILE A 233 -4.58 -11.89 -5.28
N GLU A 234 -3.53 -12.32 -5.99
CA GLU A 234 -3.33 -13.71 -6.40
C GLU A 234 -3.18 -14.67 -5.21
N ALA A 235 -2.68 -14.20 -4.07
CA ALA A 235 -2.62 -15.00 -2.85
C ALA A 235 -4.01 -15.43 -2.34
N LEU A 236 -5.07 -14.69 -2.71
CA LEU A 236 -6.45 -15.02 -2.32
C LEU A 236 -7.26 -15.62 -3.47
N VAL A 237 -7.01 -15.17 -4.70
CA VAL A 237 -7.83 -15.48 -5.89
C VAL A 237 -7.16 -16.51 -6.78
N GLY A 238 -5.84 -16.52 -6.83
CA GLY A 238 -5.05 -17.38 -7.69
C GLY A 238 -4.89 -18.80 -7.18
N ASP A 239 -4.50 -19.69 -8.08
CA ASP A 239 -4.24 -21.10 -7.76
C ASP A 239 -2.75 -21.34 -7.45
N TRP A 240 -2.25 -20.62 -6.43
CA TRP A 240 -0.85 -20.71 -6.02
C TRP A 240 -0.63 -21.87 -5.05
N SER A 241 0.45 -22.64 -5.27
CA SER A 241 0.91 -23.65 -4.32
C SER A 241 1.36 -23.02 -2.98
N ASN A 242 1.33 -23.81 -1.91
CA ASN A 242 1.78 -23.32 -0.59
C ASN A 242 3.24 -22.81 -0.63
N ALA A 243 4.09 -23.42 -1.44
CA ALA A 243 5.48 -22.98 -1.60
C ALA A 243 5.57 -21.60 -2.28
N GLN A 244 4.75 -21.35 -3.31
CA GLN A 244 4.68 -20.05 -3.98
C GLN A 244 4.11 -18.96 -3.06
N LEU A 245 3.07 -19.27 -2.28
CA LEU A 245 2.49 -18.36 -1.29
C LEU A 245 3.51 -17.94 -0.23
N ILE A 246 4.26 -18.89 0.33
CA ILE A 246 5.30 -18.61 1.33
C ILE A 246 6.48 -17.88 0.67
N GLY A 247 6.87 -18.28 -0.54
CA GLY A 247 7.90 -17.60 -1.34
C GLY A 247 7.54 -16.14 -1.63
N GLY A 248 6.26 -15.86 -1.91
CA GLY A 248 5.76 -14.50 -2.11
C GLY A 248 5.85 -13.63 -0.85
N LEU A 249 5.48 -14.18 0.31
CA LEU A 249 5.68 -13.47 1.59
C LEU A 249 7.17 -13.21 1.88
N ALA A 250 8.04 -14.17 1.56
CA ALA A 250 9.48 -13.99 1.71
C ALA A 250 10.01 -12.88 0.78
N ALA A 251 9.54 -12.83 -0.46
CA ALA A 251 9.88 -11.75 -1.39
C ALA A 251 9.37 -10.37 -0.93
N GLN A 252 8.14 -10.30 -0.42
CA GLN A 252 7.62 -9.06 0.20
C GLN A 252 8.46 -8.63 1.41
N ALA A 253 8.84 -9.56 2.28
CA ALA A 253 9.71 -9.28 3.41
C ALA A 253 11.09 -8.77 2.96
N ALA A 254 11.69 -9.41 1.96
CA ALA A 254 12.96 -8.99 1.38
C ALA A 254 12.87 -7.57 0.80
N TRP A 255 11.86 -7.26 -0.01
CA TRP A 255 11.65 -5.92 -0.55
C TRP A 255 11.37 -4.87 0.54
N THR A 256 10.59 -5.22 1.56
CA THR A 256 10.36 -4.34 2.71
C THR A 256 11.66 -4.00 3.42
N ILE A 257 12.54 -4.99 3.64
CA ILE A 257 13.86 -4.78 4.27
C ILE A 257 14.75 -3.90 3.38
N VAL A 258 14.84 -4.20 2.08
CA VAL A 258 15.65 -3.43 1.14
C VAL A 258 15.20 -1.98 1.06
N LEU A 259 13.89 -1.74 0.89
CA LEU A 259 13.35 -0.39 0.79
C LEU A 259 13.44 0.38 2.11
N THR A 260 13.25 -0.28 3.25
CA THR A 260 13.47 0.33 4.57
C THR A 260 14.94 0.71 4.74
N GLY A 261 15.86 -0.18 4.40
CA GLY A 261 17.29 0.10 4.44
C GLY A 261 17.68 1.29 3.55
N LEU A 262 17.14 1.32 2.31
CA LEU A 262 17.35 2.43 1.37
C LEU A 262 16.75 3.75 1.90
N THR A 263 15.55 3.70 2.48
CA THR A 263 14.90 4.86 3.11
C THR A 263 15.77 5.44 4.23
N LEU A 264 16.27 4.60 5.14
CA LEU A 264 17.14 5.02 6.23
C LEU A 264 18.51 5.52 5.73
N PHE A 265 19.03 4.90 4.67
CA PHE A 265 20.28 5.35 4.05
C PHE A 265 20.11 6.74 3.43
N ILE A 266 19.07 6.96 2.62
CA ILE A 266 18.79 8.26 2.00
C ILE A 266 18.54 9.32 3.07
N TRP A 267 17.79 8.99 4.13
CA TRP A 267 17.49 9.89 5.24
C TRP A 267 18.73 10.50 5.88
N ARG A 268 19.82 9.72 6.04
CA ARG A 268 21.08 10.20 6.64
C ARG A 268 21.70 11.38 5.89
N PHE A 269 21.50 11.42 4.58
CA PHE A 269 21.99 12.51 3.72
C PHE A 269 20.93 13.61 3.56
N ALA A 270 19.67 13.24 3.44
CA ALA A 270 18.55 14.14 3.25
C ALA A 270 18.40 15.13 4.41
N VAL A 271 18.38 14.64 5.65
CA VAL A 271 18.19 15.48 6.84
C VAL A 271 19.30 16.52 7.03
N ARG A 272 20.51 16.26 6.53
CA ARG A 272 21.64 17.20 6.60
C ARG A 272 21.49 18.39 5.66
N ARG A 273 20.59 18.29 4.68
CA ARG A 273 20.27 19.37 3.73
C ARG A 273 19.08 20.21 4.16
N TYR A 274 18.39 19.76 5.20
CA TYR A 274 17.24 20.49 5.70
C TYR A 274 17.67 21.80 6.37
N SER A 275 17.11 22.93 5.91
CA SER A 275 17.17 24.20 6.62
C SER A 275 15.75 24.57 7.06
N ALA A 276 15.61 25.00 8.31
CA ALA A 276 14.32 25.38 8.88
C ALA A 276 13.78 26.72 8.33
N VAL A 277 14.62 27.45 7.62
CA VAL A 277 14.26 28.71 6.96
C VAL A 277 13.86 28.36 5.55
N GLY A 278 12.58 28.54 5.23
CA GLY A 278 12.07 28.29 3.88
C GLY A 278 12.90 29.07 2.84
N ASN A 279 13.39 28.37 1.84
CA ASN A 279 14.00 28.98 0.66
C ASN A 279 12.91 29.42 -0.29
#